data_29331aca273a5ba59f66147e3807d309
#
_entry.id   29331aca273a5ba59f66147e3807d309
#
_cell.length_a   1.000
_cell.length_b   1.000
_cell.length_c   1.000
_cell.angle_alpha   90.00
_cell.angle_beta   90.00
_cell.angle_gamma   90.00
#
_symmetry.space_group_name_H-M   'P 1'
#
loop_
_entity.id
_entity.type
_entity.pdbx_description
1 polymer ?
#
loop_
_entity_poly.entity_id
_entity_poly.type
_entity_poly.pdbx_seq_one_letter_code
_entity_poly.pdbx_strand_id
1 'polypeptide(L)'
;MKILVLAGGLSPERNVSLSSGAMVCQALRERGHQVALMDLFYGLDGALSGENLYVAPIPDAFKRVAREAPDLEQIRAKRGDHNPSMIGPGVFEMCAGAEVVYLALHGTCGEDGRIQAALDLLGVPYTG
;
A
#
# COMPACT_ATOMS: atom_id res chain seq x y z
N MET A 1 0.98 18.11 3.82
CA MET A 1 1.66 16.97 4.47
C MET A 1 1.90 15.90 3.44
N LYS A 2 3.03 15.23 3.52
CA LYS A 2 3.38 14.16 2.59
C LYS A 2 3.03 12.82 3.21
N ILE A 3 2.02 12.14 2.67
CA ILE A 3 1.41 10.96 3.28
C ILE A 3 1.51 9.79 2.31
N LEU A 4 1.97 8.64 2.80
CA LEU A 4 1.92 7.39 2.06
C LEU A 4 0.78 6.53 2.61
N VAL A 5 -0.14 6.11 1.74
CA VAL A 5 -1.20 5.16 2.09
C VAL A 5 -0.76 3.79 1.61
N LEU A 6 -0.60 2.85 2.53
CA LEU A 6 -0.32 1.44 2.22
C LEU A 6 -1.63 0.64 2.26
N ALA A 7 -1.88 -0.09 1.19
CA ALA A 7 -3.10 -0.88 1.03
C ALA A 7 -2.78 -2.21 0.35
N GLY A 8 -3.77 -3.05 0.20
CA GLY A 8 -3.65 -4.34 -0.48
C GLY A 8 -2.92 -5.38 0.35
N GLY A 9 -1.74 -5.75 -0.09
CA GLY A 9 -0.99 -6.84 0.53
C GLY A 9 -1.46 -8.19 0.03
N LEU A 10 -0.79 -9.25 0.50
CA LEU A 10 -1.10 -10.62 0.12
C LEU A 10 -1.98 -11.25 1.20
N SER A 11 -3.28 -10.93 1.17
CA SER A 11 -4.24 -11.46 2.13
C SER A 11 -5.61 -11.63 1.47
N PRO A 12 -6.50 -12.46 2.08
CA PRO A 12 -7.87 -12.59 1.58
C PRO A 12 -8.66 -11.28 1.58
N GLU A 13 -8.30 -10.32 2.42
CA GLU A 13 -8.95 -9.01 2.52
C GLU A 13 -8.34 -7.97 1.59
N ARG A 14 -7.48 -8.40 0.66
CA ARG A 14 -6.76 -7.51 -0.26
C ARG A 14 -7.67 -6.52 -0.99
N ASN A 15 -8.77 -6.99 -1.55
CA ASN A 15 -9.65 -6.16 -2.36
C ASN A 15 -10.34 -5.07 -1.54
N VAL A 16 -10.77 -5.39 -0.34
CA VAL A 16 -11.35 -4.42 0.58
C VAL A 16 -10.31 -3.38 1.00
N SER A 17 -9.10 -3.83 1.28
CA SER A 17 -7.98 -2.96 1.64
C SER A 17 -7.65 -1.97 0.52
N LEU A 18 -7.58 -2.42 -0.73
CA LEU A 18 -7.32 -1.55 -1.88
C LEU A 18 -8.41 -0.48 -2.02
N SER A 19 -9.67 -0.87 -1.87
CA SER A 19 -10.80 0.06 -1.93
C SER A 19 -10.75 1.09 -0.80
N SER A 20 -10.50 0.64 0.42
CA SER A 20 -10.37 1.54 1.57
C SER A 20 -9.21 2.51 1.40
N GLY A 21 -8.07 2.02 0.94
CA GLY A 21 -6.90 2.85 0.67
C GLY A 21 -7.16 3.91 -0.39
N ALA A 22 -7.86 3.54 -1.47
CA ALA A 22 -8.23 4.49 -2.52
C ALA A 22 -9.13 5.61 -1.98
N MET A 23 -10.10 5.27 -1.14
CA MET A 23 -10.99 6.26 -0.52
C MET A 23 -10.23 7.21 0.39
N VAL A 24 -9.33 6.69 1.22
CA VAL A 24 -8.51 7.51 2.12
C VAL A 24 -7.58 8.42 1.31
N CYS A 25 -6.93 7.89 0.29
CA CYS A 25 -6.05 8.67 -0.58
C CYS A 25 -6.80 9.83 -1.23
N GLN A 26 -7.97 9.56 -1.79
CA GLN A 26 -8.79 10.58 -2.42
C GLN A 26 -9.20 11.67 -1.42
N ALA A 27 -9.69 11.28 -0.25
CA ALA A 27 -10.14 12.21 0.78
C ALA A 27 -9.00 13.11 1.26
N LEU A 28 -7.80 12.54 1.46
CA LEU A 28 -6.64 13.31 1.90
C LEU A 28 -6.15 14.27 0.82
N ARG A 29 -6.18 13.85 -0.46
CA ARG A 29 -5.84 14.74 -1.58
C ARG A 29 -6.79 15.91 -1.67
N GLU A 30 -8.07 15.69 -1.46
CA GLU A 30 -9.08 16.75 -1.43
C GLU A 30 -8.86 17.77 -0.32
N ARG A 31 -8.17 17.35 0.75
CA ARG A 31 -7.76 18.23 1.86
C ARG A 31 -6.45 18.98 1.58
N GLY A 32 -5.85 18.81 0.42
CA GLY A 32 -4.64 19.51 0.01
C GLY A 32 -3.33 18.83 0.37
N HIS A 33 -3.37 17.59 0.84
CA HIS A 33 -2.16 16.83 1.14
C HIS A 33 -1.56 16.19 -0.12
N GLN A 34 -0.25 15.99 -0.11
CA GLN A 34 0.43 15.16 -1.11
C GLN A 34 0.31 13.70 -0.65
N VAL A 35 -0.39 12.88 -1.43
CA VAL A 35 -0.71 11.51 -1.01
C VAL A 35 -0.36 10.53 -2.11
N ALA A 36 0.44 9.52 -1.77
CA ALA A 36 0.72 8.38 -2.62
C ALA A 36 -0.06 7.16 -2.11
N LEU A 37 -0.62 6.40 -3.04
CA LEU A 37 -1.27 5.13 -2.73
C LEU A 37 -0.41 4.00 -3.28
N MET A 38 -0.03 3.06 -2.42
CA MET A 38 0.88 1.99 -2.78
C MET A 38 0.36 0.65 -2.27
N ASP A 39 0.47 -0.37 -3.12
CA ASP A 39 0.20 -1.76 -2.74
C ASP A 39 1.39 -2.28 -1.95
N LEU A 40 1.13 -2.81 -0.77
CA LEU A 40 2.18 -3.34 0.10
C LEU A 40 2.93 -4.51 -0.56
N PHE A 41 2.22 -5.38 -1.29
CA PHE A 41 2.81 -6.58 -1.89
C PHE A 41 3.54 -6.30 -3.20
N TYR A 42 2.92 -5.54 -4.11
CA TYR A 42 3.55 -5.22 -5.39
C TYR A 42 4.61 -4.12 -5.25
N GLY A 43 4.44 -3.23 -4.31
CA GLY A 43 5.37 -2.11 -4.12
C GLY A 43 5.39 -1.16 -5.33
N LEU A 44 6.58 -0.64 -5.62
CA LEU A 44 6.80 0.13 -6.85
C LEU A 44 7.01 -0.84 -8.00
N ASP A 45 6.14 -0.78 -9.01
CA ASP A 45 6.47 -1.39 -10.29
C ASP A 45 7.38 -0.41 -11.05
N GLY A 46 8.26 -0.88 -11.88
CA GLY A 46 9.30 -0.06 -12.50
C GLY A 46 8.81 1.08 -13.41
N ALA A 47 7.50 1.30 -13.55
CA ALA A 47 6.94 2.30 -14.47
C ALA A 47 6.90 3.71 -13.89
N LEU A 48 6.85 3.86 -12.55
CA LEU A 48 6.77 5.15 -11.87
C LEU A 48 7.88 5.29 -10.84
N SER A 49 8.47 6.50 -10.78
CA SER A 49 9.34 6.83 -9.65
C SER A 49 8.49 7.08 -8.40
N GLY A 50 9.10 6.95 -7.23
CA GLY A 50 8.40 7.16 -5.96
C GLY A 50 7.75 8.54 -5.87
N GLU A 51 8.42 9.59 -6.33
CA GLU A 51 7.87 10.95 -6.32
C GLU A 51 6.64 11.10 -7.22
N ASN A 52 6.65 10.43 -8.38
CA ASN A 52 5.52 10.48 -9.32
C ASN A 52 4.27 9.81 -8.75
N LEU A 53 4.42 8.88 -7.82
CA LEU A 53 3.28 8.21 -7.20
C LEU A 53 2.40 9.18 -6.40
N TYR A 54 2.99 10.26 -5.86
CA TYR A 54 2.23 11.27 -5.11
C TYR A 54 1.26 12.08 -5.97
N VAL A 55 1.50 12.14 -7.27
CA VAL A 55 0.65 12.88 -8.21
C VAL A 55 -0.09 11.97 -9.19
N ALA A 56 0.18 10.66 -9.15
CA ALA A 56 -0.44 9.71 -10.06
C ALA A 56 -1.94 9.55 -9.77
N PRO A 57 -2.76 9.35 -10.83
CA PRO A 57 -4.19 9.04 -10.61
C PRO A 57 -4.32 7.73 -9.83
N ILE A 58 -5.36 7.64 -9.02
CA ILE A 58 -5.70 6.39 -8.34
C ILE A 58 -6.21 5.39 -9.37
N PRO A 59 -5.60 4.19 -9.51
CA PRO A 59 -6.07 3.20 -10.48
C PRO A 59 -7.51 2.78 -10.20
N ASP A 60 -8.31 2.68 -11.26
CA ASP A 60 -9.71 2.24 -11.14
C ASP A 60 -9.83 0.85 -10.53
N ALA A 61 -8.86 -0.02 -10.78
CA ALA A 61 -8.84 -1.36 -10.20
C ALA A 61 -8.83 -1.34 -8.66
N PHE A 62 -8.27 -0.29 -8.05
CA PHE A 62 -8.25 -0.15 -6.58
C PHE A 62 -9.62 0.28 -6.04
N LYS A 63 -10.42 0.96 -6.85
CA LYS A 63 -11.73 1.48 -6.43
C LYS A 63 -12.83 0.43 -6.45
N ARG A 64 -12.59 -0.73 -7.04
CA ARG A 64 -13.57 -1.80 -7.18
C ARG A 64 -13.32 -2.88 -6.15
N VAL A 65 -14.39 -3.29 -5.46
CA VAL A 65 -14.34 -4.46 -4.59
C VAL A 65 -14.83 -5.65 -5.41
N ALA A 66 -13.94 -6.58 -5.72
CA ALA A 66 -14.30 -7.80 -6.42
C ALA A 66 -15.16 -8.69 -5.51
N ARG A 67 -16.17 -9.35 -6.08
CA ARG A 67 -17.04 -10.27 -5.35
C ARG A 67 -16.31 -11.55 -4.96
N GLU A 68 -15.34 -11.94 -5.75
CA GLU A 68 -14.58 -13.17 -5.54
C GLU A 68 -13.35 -12.89 -4.68
N ALA A 69 -12.97 -13.88 -3.88
CA ALA A 69 -11.73 -13.82 -3.12
C ALA A 69 -10.53 -13.72 -4.08
N PRO A 70 -9.49 -12.95 -3.73
CA PRO A 70 -8.32 -12.86 -4.58
C PRO A 70 -7.58 -14.20 -4.67
N ASP A 71 -7.05 -14.51 -5.86
CA ASP A 71 -6.17 -15.65 -6.05
C ASP A 71 -4.75 -15.25 -5.62
N LEU A 72 -4.39 -15.62 -4.40
CA LEU A 72 -3.12 -15.19 -3.80
C LEU A 72 -1.91 -15.80 -4.53
N GLU A 73 -2.03 -17.01 -5.08
CA GLU A 73 -0.96 -17.63 -5.84
C GLU A 73 -0.69 -16.86 -7.14
N GLN A 74 -1.74 -16.46 -7.83
CA GLN A 74 -1.63 -15.66 -9.06
C GLN A 74 -1.03 -14.29 -8.77
N ILE A 75 -1.44 -13.65 -7.68
CA ILE A 75 -0.90 -12.36 -7.27
C ILE A 75 0.60 -12.47 -6.97
N ARG A 76 0.99 -13.51 -6.25
CA ARG A 76 2.41 -13.78 -5.97
C ARG A 76 3.20 -14.02 -7.26
N ALA A 77 2.65 -14.79 -8.20
CA ALA A 77 3.31 -15.07 -9.47
C ALA A 77 3.50 -13.80 -10.31
N LYS A 78 2.55 -12.88 -10.29
CA LYS A 78 2.62 -11.61 -11.05
C LYS A 78 3.76 -10.70 -10.59
N ARG A 79 4.14 -10.73 -9.32
CA ARG A 79 5.28 -9.94 -8.86
C ARG A 79 6.59 -10.39 -9.50
N GLY A 80 6.73 -11.69 -9.74
CA GLY A 80 7.78 -12.25 -10.59
C GLY A 80 9.20 -12.24 -10.06
N ASP A 81 9.45 -11.71 -8.87
CA ASP A 81 10.79 -11.62 -8.30
C ASP A 81 11.21 -12.86 -7.49
N HIS A 82 10.31 -13.81 -7.32
CA HIS A 82 10.49 -15.04 -6.53
C HIS A 82 10.96 -14.79 -5.09
N ASN A 83 10.87 -13.56 -4.61
CA ASN A 83 11.21 -13.20 -3.24
C ASN A 83 10.05 -13.61 -2.33
N PRO A 84 10.30 -14.34 -1.21
CA PRO A 84 9.24 -14.73 -0.29
C PRO A 84 8.67 -13.57 0.54
N SER A 85 9.25 -12.38 0.45
CA SER A 85 8.80 -11.23 1.23
C SER A 85 7.34 -10.87 0.94
N MET A 86 6.61 -10.56 2.00
CA MET A 86 5.25 -10.00 1.92
C MET A 86 5.25 -8.52 1.54
N ILE A 87 6.43 -7.90 1.51
CA ILE A 87 6.62 -6.47 1.25
C ILE A 87 7.32 -6.32 -0.10
N GLY A 88 6.69 -5.57 -0.99
CA GLY A 88 7.18 -5.36 -2.34
C GLY A 88 8.36 -4.41 -2.42
N PRO A 89 8.98 -4.32 -3.61
CA PRO A 89 10.13 -3.43 -3.82
C PRO A 89 9.76 -1.96 -3.62
N GLY A 90 10.64 -1.21 -2.99
CA GLY A 90 10.49 0.23 -2.81
C GLY A 90 9.58 0.66 -1.66
N VAL A 91 8.90 -0.27 -0.99
CA VAL A 91 7.94 0.08 0.08
C VAL A 91 8.62 0.81 1.23
N PHE A 92 9.70 0.27 1.76
CA PHE A 92 10.38 0.89 2.90
C PHE A 92 11.01 2.24 2.55
N GLU A 93 11.54 2.38 1.35
CA GLU A 93 12.08 3.64 0.86
C GLU A 93 10.98 4.70 0.75
N MET A 94 9.81 4.33 0.28
CA MET A 94 8.66 5.22 0.23
C MET A 94 8.19 5.61 1.64
N CYS A 95 8.18 4.66 2.57
CA CYS A 95 7.84 4.93 3.96
C CYS A 95 8.80 5.94 4.58
N ALA A 96 10.10 5.76 4.36
CA ALA A 96 11.11 6.66 4.90
C ALA A 96 11.01 8.08 4.33
N GLY A 97 10.52 8.22 3.10
CA GLY A 97 10.34 9.52 2.45
C GLY A 97 9.04 10.23 2.78
N ALA A 98 8.12 9.60 3.49
CA ALA A 98 6.84 10.21 3.87
C ALA A 98 6.93 10.84 5.25
N GLU A 99 6.09 11.84 5.52
CA GLU A 99 5.96 12.42 6.86
C GLU A 99 5.17 11.49 7.77
N VAL A 100 4.18 10.78 7.22
CA VAL A 100 3.40 9.78 7.94
C VAL A 100 2.92 8.70 6.97
N VAL A 101 2.78 7.47 7.47
CA VAL A 101 2.22 6.35 6.72
C VAL A 101 0.84 6.03 7.28
N TYR A 102 -0.17 5.97 6.41
CA TYR A 102 -1.51 5.51 6.76
C TYR A 102 -1.65 4.06 6.36
N LEU A 103 -1.98 3.20 7.31
CA LEU A 103 -2.14 1.76 7.08
C LEU A 103 -3.61 1.44 6.84
N ALA A 104 -3.97 1.20 5.57
CA ALA A 104 -5.30 0.75 5.17
C ALA A 104 -5.31 -0.77 4.96
N LEU A 105 -4.48 -1.48 5.71
CA LEU A 105 -4.26 -2.92 5.57
C LEU A 105 -5.22 -3.71 6.44
N HIS A 106 -5.63 -4.87 5.93
CA HIS A 106 -6.48 -5.82 6.64
C HIS A 106 -5.82 -7.20 6.61
N GLY A 107 -6.11 -8.04 7.61
CA GLY A 107 -5.56 -9.38 7.71
C GLY A 107 -4.12 -9.42 8.18
N THR A 108 -3.40 -10.48 7.80
CA THR A 108 -2.00 -10.70 8.18
C THR A 108 -1.14 -9.53 7.71
N CYS A 109 -0.18 -9.14 8.51
CA CYS A 109 0.71 -7.99 8.37
C CYS A 109 0.05 -6.64 8.65
N GLY A 110 -1.25 -6.48 8.42
CA GLY A 110 -1.96 -5.23 8.71
C GLY A 110 -2.54 -5.18 10.11
N GLU A 111 -3.03 -6.32 10.63
CA GLU A 111 -3.74 -6.38 11.91
C GLU A 111 -2.96 -7.12 13.00
N ASP A 112 -1.88 -7.82 12.66
CA ASP A 112 -1.10 -8.60 13.61
C ASP A 112 0.14 -7.89 14.16
N GLY A 113 0.35 -6.63 13.80
CA GLY A 113 1.46 -5.82 14.31
C GLY A 113 2.77 -5.94 13.56
N ARG A 114 2.87 -6.76 12.53
CA ARG A 114 4.14 -6.97 11.81
C ARG A 114 4.62 -5.74 11.06
N ILE A 115 3.74 -5.10 10.30
CA ILE A 115 4.11 -3.89 9.56
C ILE A 115 4.37 -2.73 10.52
N GLN A 116 3.60 -2.62 11.58
CA GLN A 116 3.80 -1.60 12.61
C GLN A 116 5.18 -1.74 13.26
N ALA A 117 5.57 -2.98 13.58
CA ALA A 117 6.90 -3.25 14.15
C ALA A 117 8.02 -2.84 13.19
N ALA A 118 7.88 -3.12 11.89
CA ALA A 118 8.85 -2.72 10.88
C ALA A 118 8.96 -1.20 10.79
N LEU A 119 7.84 -0.49 10.81
CA LEU A 119 7.83 0.97 10.76
C LEU A 119 8.41 1.59 12.03
N ASP A 120 8.16 0.99 13.20
CA ASP A 120 8.77 1.42 14.46
C ASP A 120 10.29 1.31 14.38
N LEU A 121 10.81 0.21 13.84
CA LEU A 121 12.25 0.02 13.68
C LEU A 121 12.88 1.04 12.71
N LEU A 122 12.12 1.48 11.72
CA LEU A 122 12.55 2.50 10.76
C LEU A 122 12.39 3.93 11.27
N GLY A 123 11.73 4.09 12.41
CA GLY A 123 11.44 5.43 12.96
C GLY A 123 10.41 6.21 12.17
N VAL A 124 9.51 5.54 11.45
CA VAL A 124 8.50 6.17 10.60
C VAL A 124 7.18 6.28 11.35
N PRO A 125 6.61 7.49 11.50
CA PRO A 125 5.28 7.65 12.09
C PRO A 125 4.21 7.00 11.22
N TYR A 126 3.26 6.33 11.86
CA TYR A 126 2.15 5.69 11.14
C TYR A 126 0.85 5.80 11.93
N THR A 127 -0.27 5.59 11.21
CA THR A 127 -1.63 5.53 11.77
C THR A 127 -2.49 4.61 10.90
N GLY A 128 -3.63 4.23 11.40
CA GLY A 128 -4.57 3.40 10.64
C GLY A 128 -5.01 2.13 11.28
#